data_976bfd1564031ed54c305e6c4d084422
#
_entry.id   976bfd1564031ed54c305e6c4d084422
#
_cell.length_a   1.000
_cell.length_b   1.000
_cell.length_c   1.000
_cell.angle_alpha   90.00
_cell.angle_beta   90.00
_cell.angle_gamma   90.00
#
_symmetry.space_group_name_H-M   'P 1'
#
loop_
_entity.id
_entity.type
_entity.pdbx_description
1 polymer ?
#
loop_
_entity_poly.entity_id
_entity_poly.type
_entity_poly.pdbx_seq_one_letter_code
_entity_poly.pdbx_strand_id
1 'polypeptide(L)'
;SYDNGLAQGAGLESHGGSTFCGIASLCLMGKLEEAFSEKELNRIRRWCIMRQQNGYHGRPNKPVDTCYSFWVGATLKLLNIFQYTNFEKNRNYILSTQDRLVGGFAKWPDSHPDVLHAYFGICGLSLIGEPGICEVHPALNVSTRTSERLHQLHQIWRXKDSKQYADNTEFST
;
A
#
# COMPACT_ATOMS: atom_id res chain seq x y z
N SER A 1 -5.89 -2.27 -17.85
CA SER A 1 -7.33 -2.25 -17.51
C SER A 1 -8.10 -1.37 -18.48
N TYR A 2 -9.43 -1.41 -18.40
CA TYR A 2 -10.28 -0.52 -19.20
C TYR A 2 -10.68 0.75 -18.45
N ASP A 3 -10.48 0.83 -17.12
CA ASP A 3 -11.02 1.88 -16.26
C ASP A 3 -9.99 2.68 -15.47
N ASN A 4 -8.71 2.57 -15.85
CA ASN A 4 -7.61 3.46 -15.43
C ASN A 4 -6.95 3.17 -14.07
N GLY A 5 -7.37 2.14 -13.34
CA GLY A 5 -6.55 1.56 -12.27
C GLY A 5 -5.72 0.43 -12.85
N LEU A 6 -5.18 -0.45 -12.02
CA LEU A 6 -4.45 -1.64 -12.48
C LEU A 6 -5.29 -2.90 -12.23
N ALA A 7 -5.22 -3.81 -13.21
CA ALA A 7 -5.96 -5.07 -13.21
C ALA A 7 -5.00 -6.23 -13.38
N GLN A 8 -5.52 -7.47 -13.27
CA GLN A 8 -4.71 -8.68 -13.42
C GLN A 8 -4.37 -9.00 -14.87
N GLY A 9 -4.91 -8.25 -15.83
CA GLY A 9 -4.63 -8.44 -17.25
C GLY A 9 -5.20 -7.32 -18.09
N ALA A 10 -4.83 -7.32 -19.37
CA ALA A 10 -5.28 -6.32 -20.33
C ALA A 10 -6.81 -6.44 -20.50
N GLY A 11 -7.50 -5.31 -20.53
CA GLY A 11 -8.94 -5.23 -20.72
C GLY A 11 -9.79 -5.65 -19.51
N LEU A 12 -9.16 -6.02 -18.38
CA LEU A 12 -9.89 -6.43 -17.18
C LEU A 12 -10.19 -5.24 -16.27
N GLU A 13 -11.12 -5.45 -15.33
CA GLU A 13 -11.52 -4.42 -14.35
C GLU A 13 -10.37 -4.13 -13.38
N SER A 14 -10.12 -2.87 -13.11
CA SER A 14 -9.14 -2.45 -12.10
C SER A 14 -9.59 -2.87 -10.71
N HIS A 15 -8.60 -3.15 -9.86
CA HIS A 15 -8.84 -3.63 -8.50
C HIS A 15 -7.83 -2.98 -7.54
N GLY A 16 -8.29 -2.62 -6.34
CA GLY A 16 -7.44 -1.91 -5.35
C GLY A 16 -6.21 -2.68 -4.93
N GLY A 17 -6.32 -3.99 -4.75
CA GLY A 17 -5.18 -4.85 -4.41
C GLY A 17 -4.18 -4.95 -5.56
N SER A 18 -4.65 -5.17 -6.79
CA SER A 18 -3.79 -5.24 -7.97
C SER A 18 -3.10 -3.89 -8.22
N THR A 19 -3.83 -2.79 -8.02
CA THR A 19 -3.28 -1.45 -8.18
C THR A 19 -2.17 -1.21 -7.15
N PHE A 20 -2.41 -1.60 -5.89
CA PHE A 20 -1.37 -1.52 -4.86
C PHE A 20 -0.13 -2.32 -5.25
N CYS A 21 -0.32 -3.59 -5.64
CA CYS A 21 0.82 -4.46 -5.97
C CYS A 21 1.66 -3.86 -7.11
N GLY A 22 1.02 -3.36 -8.16
CA GLY A 22 1.74 -2.75 -9.28
C GLY A 22 2.47 -1.47 -8.89
N ILE A 23 1.78 -0.55 -8.22
CA ILE A 23 2.37 0.75 -7.84
C ILE A 23 3.49 0.54 -6.80
N ALA A 24 3.25 -0.27 -5.77
CA ALA A 24 4.26 -0.53 -4.73
C ALA A 24 5.52 -1.18 -5.30
N SER A 25 5.35 -2.16 -6.20
CA SER A 25 6.50 -2.82 -6.87
C SER A 25 7.33 -1.81 -7.65
N LEU A 26 6.67 -0.97 -8.45
CA LEU A 26 7.37 0.04 -9.26
C LEU A 26 8.06 1.10 -8.38
N CYS A 27 7.43 1.50 -7.26
CA CYS A 27 8.05 2.41 -6.30
C CYS A 27 9.31 1.79 -5.68
N LEU A 28 9.24 0.52 -5.26
CA LEU A 28 10.38 -0.17 -4.66
C LEU A 28 11.53 -0.35 -5.64
N MET A 29 11.22 -0.51 -6.92
CA MET A 29 12.23 -0.61 -7.99
C MET A 29 12.75 0.76 -8.45
N GLY A 30 12.12 1.86 -8.03
CA GLY A 30 12.43 3.21 -8.53
C GLY A 30 12.05 3.40 -10.00
N LYS A 31 11.01 2.71 -10.46
CA LYS A 31 10.62 2.66 -11.87
C LYS A 31 9.24 3.24 -12.17
N LEU A 32 8.63 3.92 -11.19
CA LEU A 32 7.25 4.38 -11.36
C LEU A 32 7.11 5.37 -12.54
N GLU A 33 8.01 6.36 -12.59
CA GLU A 33 7.99 7.42 -13.61
C GLU A 33 8.54 6.94 -14.97
N GLU A 34 9.24 5.81 -14.97
CA GLU A 34 9.69 5.16 -16.20
C GLU A 34 8.54 4.33 -16.80
N ALA A 35 7.73 3.70 -15.94
CA ALA A 35 6.64 2.82 -16.36
C ALA A 35 5.38 3.60 -16.79
N PHE A 36 5.14 4.75 -16.19
CA PHE A 36 3.91 5.54 -16.43
C PHE A 36 4.23 7.00 -16.67
N SER A 37 3.64 7.56 -17.70
CA SER A 37 3.62 9.01 -17.92
C SER A 37 2.80 9.71 -16.83
N GLU A 38 3.02 10.99 -16.62
CA GLU A 38 2.26 11.78 -15.63
C GLU A 38 0.75 11.75 -15.93
N LYS A 39 0.38 11.71 -17.21
CA LYS A 39 -1.03 11.60 -17.62
C LYS A 39 -1.64 10.28 -17.14
N GLU A 40 -0.90 9.19 -17.25
CA GLU A 40 -1.34 7.87 -16.77
C GLU A 40 -1.38 7.82 -15.25
N LEU A 41 -0.37 8.38 -14.58
CA LEU A 41 -0.36 8.46 -13.11
C LEU A 41 -1.58 9.26 -12.61
N ASN A 42 -1.95 10.34 -13.28
CA ASN A 42 -3.12 11.14 -12.90
C ASN A 42 -4.43 10.35 -13.08
N ARG A 43 -4.51 9.49 -14.08
CA ARG A 43 -5.67 8.58 -14.22
C ARG A 43 -5.73 7.56 -13.10
N ILE A 44 -4.57 7.00 -12.70
CA ILE A 44 -4.50 6.05 -11.59
C ILE A 44 -4.86 6.75 -10.27
N ARG A 45 -4.32 7.95 -10.02
CA ARG A 45 -4.65 8.77 -8.84
C ARG A 45 -6.17 9.00 -8.75
N ARG A 46 -6.77 9.42 -9.86
CA ARG A 46 -8.22 9.65 -9.91
C ARG A 46 -9.01 8.36 -9.62
N TRP A 47 -8.60 7.24 -10.22
CA TRP A 47 -9.26 5.96 -9.97
C TRP A 47 -9.20 5.62 -8.47
N CYS A 48 -8.03 5.75 -7.85
CA CYS A 48 -7.81 5.41 -6.45
C CYS A 48 -8.61 6.31 -5.51
N ILE A 49 -8.60 7.62 -5.72
CA ILE A 49 -9.29 8.56 -4.81
C ILE A 49 -10.81 8.36 -4.86
N MET A 50 -11.33 7.92 -6.01
CA MET A 50 -12.76 7.62 -6.17
C MET A 50 -13.18 6.32 -5.45
N ARG A 51 -12.24 5.59 -4.86
CA ARG A 51 -12.56 4.38 -4.08
C ARG A 51 -13.04 4.71 -2.66
N GLN A 52 -12.90 5.96 -2.20
CA GLN A 52 -13.34 6.32 -0.87
C GLN A 52 -14.85 6.60 -0.83
N GLN A 53 -15.52 6.01 0.15
CA GLN A 53 -16.86 6.37 0.58
C GLN A 53 -16.77 6.85 2.04
N ASN A 54 -17.07 6.01 3.02
CA ASN A 54 -16.61 6.22 4.40
C ASN A 54 -15.20 5.61 4.56
N GLY A 55 -15.05 4.27 4.52
CA GLY A 55 -13.76 3.62 4.21
C GLY A 55 -13.58 3.52 2.70
N TYR A 56 -12.93 2.46 2.25
CA TYR A 56 -12.62 2.26 0.83
C TYR A 56 -13.21 0.96 0.32
N HIS A 57 -13.63 0.94 -0.95
CA HIS A 57 -14.00 -0.29 -1.64
C HIS A 57 -12.89 -0.66 -2.66
N GLY A 58 -12.83 -1.93 -3.01
CA GLY A 58 -11.76 -2.44 -3.87
C GLY A 58 -11.97 -2.17 -5.35
N ARG A 59 -13.22 -1.93 -5.76
CA ARG A 59 -13.58 -1.59 -7.14
C ARG A 59 -15.00 -1.02 -7.14
N PRO A 60 -15.41 -0.35 -8.24
CA PRO A 60 -16.74 0.27 -8.31
C PRO A 60 -17.86 -0.73 -7.99
N ASN A 61 -18.88 -0.26 -7.33
CA ASN A 61 -20.11 -0.99 -7.02
C ASN A 61 -19.93 -2.17 -6.04
N LYS A 62 -18.78 -2.24 -5.36
CA LYS A 62 -18.56 -3.22 -4.28
C LYS A 62 -18.67 -2.54 -2.92
N PRO A 63 -19.05 -3.28 -1.87
CA PRO A 63 -19.10 -2.68 -0.54
C PRO A 63 -17.73 -2.26 -0.02
N VAL A 64 -17.74 -1.33 0.90
CA VAL A 64 -16.54 -0.91 1.64
C VAL A 64 -16.03 -2.09 2.48
N ASP A 65 -14.71 -2.21 2.60
CA ASP A 65 -14.06 -3.34 3.24
C ASP A 65 -12.78 -2.82 3.90
N THR A 66 -12.59 -3.19 5.15
CA THR A 66 -11.48 -2.71 6.00
C THR A 66 -10.11 -2.83 5.32
N CYS A 67 -9.88 -3.90 4.57
CA CYS A 67 -8.54 -4.12 3.98
C CYS A 67 -8.17 -3.05 2.94
N TYR A 68 -9.16 -2.42 2.28
CA TYR A 68 -8.84 -1.40 1.29
C TYR A 68 -8.44 -0.06 1.93
N SER A 69 -8.66 0.13 3.22
CA SER A 69 -8.04 1.26 3.93
C SER A 69 -6.51 1.20 3.85
N PHE A 70 -5.94 -0.01 3.73
CA PHE A 70 -4.53 -0.16 3.41
C PHE A 70 -4.28 -0.22 1.90
N TRP A 71 -4.90 -1.17 1.17
CA TRP A 71 -4.57 -1.37 -0.25
C TRP A 71 -4.67 -0.07 -1.05
N VAL A 72 -5.80 0.64 -0.93
CA VAL A 72 -6.02 1.89 -1.65
C VAL A 72 -5.33 3.05 -0.93
N GLY A 73 -5.40 3.11 0.41
CA GLY A 73 -4.75 4.16 1.18
C GLY A 73 -3.24 4.22 0.97
N ALA A 74 -2.57 3.07 1.00
CA ALA A 74 -1.13 3.00 0.76
C ALA A 74 -0.79 3.41 -0.68
N THR A 75 -1.61 2.99 -1.65
CA THR A 75 -1.44 3.42 -3.05
C THR A 75 -1.53 4.93 -3.17
N LEU A 76 -2.53 5.54 -2.53
CA LEU A 76 -2.70 7.00 -2.53
C LEU A 76 -1.50 7.70 -1.88
N LYS A 77 -0.94 7.11 -0.81
CA LYS A 77 0.24 7.67 -0.15
C LYS A 77 1.46 7.60 -1.07
N LEU A 78 1.67 6.45 -1.75
CA LEU A 78 2.76 6.27 -2.72
C LEU A 78 2.63 7.22 -3.92
N LEU A 79 1.40 7.57 -4.30
CA LEU A 79 1.13 8.50 -5.40
C LEU A 79 1.05 9.97 -4.95
N ASN A 80 1.33 10.25 -3.67
CA ASN A 80 1.43 11.61 -3.07
C ASN A 80 0.11 12.37 -3.09
N ILE A 81 -1.03 11.68 -2.97
CA ILE A 81 -2.36 12.32 -2.89
C ILE A 81 -3.20 11.85 -1.71
N PHE A 82 -2.63 11.07 -0.79
CA PHE A 82 -3.37 10.55 0.38
C PHE A 82 -3.92 11.68 1.26
N GLN A 83 -3.20 12.80 1.37
CA GLN A 83 -3.60 13.95 2.18
C GLN A 83 -4.90 14.62 1.72
N TYR A 84 -5.37 14.33 0.50
CA TYR A 84 -6.62 14.87 -0.02
C TYR A 84 -7.83 13.99 0.27
N THR A 85 -7.64 12.87 0.99
CA THR A 85 -8.73 11.97 1.37
C THR A 85 -9.32 12.38 2.72
N ASN A 86 -10.47 11.82 3.07
CA ASN A 86 -11.14 12.11 4.35
C ASN A 86 -10.65 11.10 5.40
N PHE A 87 -9.67 11.51 6.20
CA PHE A 87 -9.07 10.67 7.25
C PHE A 87 -10.10 10.28 8.31
N GLU A 88 -10.96 11.22 8.71
CA GLU A 88 -11.94 10.98 9.75
C GLU A 88 -12.95 9.91 9.34
N LYS A 89 -13.50 10.01 8.14
CA LYS A 89 -14.42 8.98 7.62
C LYS A 89 -13.77 7.60 7.58
N ASN A 90 -12.53 7.53 7.08
CA ASN A 90 -11.80 6.28 7.00
C ASN A 90 -11.52 5.71 8.40
N ARG A 91 -11.06 6.55 9.32
CA ARG A 91 -10.82 6.16 10.71
C ARG A 91 -12.10 5.60 11.35
N ASN A 92 -13.20 6.33 11.23
CA ASN A 92 -14.47 5.91 11.82
C ASN A 92 -14.96 4.59 11.24
N TYR A 93 -14.78 4.38 9.93
CA TYR A 93 -15.13 3.09 9.32
C TYR A 93 -14.27 1.96 9.91
N ILE A 94 -12.95 2.12 9.95
CA ILE A 94 -12.07 1.07 10.50
C ILE A 94 -12.47 0.74 11.94
N LEU A 95 -12.67 1.77 12.78
CA LEU A 95 -13.02 1.56 14.18
C LEU A 95 -14.41 0.91 14.35
N SER A 96 -15.32 1.12 13.39
CA SER A 96 -16.63 0.47 13.42
C SER A 96 -16.55 -1.04 13.16
N THR A 97 -15.45 -1.52 12.61
CA THR A 97 -15.23 -2.96 12.34
C THR A 97 -14.45 -3.65 13.46
N GLN A 98 -14.05 -2.89 14.51
CA GLN A 98 -13.29 -3.44 15.63
C GLN A 98 -14.21 -4.25 16.55
N ASP A 99 -13.81 -5.48 16.85
CA ASP A 99 -14.46 -6.27 17.89
C ASP A 99 -13.78 -5.95 19.23
N ARG A 100 -14.53 -5.36 20.13
CA ARG A 100 -13.99 -4.92 21.44
C ARG A 100 -14.03 -6.02 22.51
N LEU A 101 -14.70 -7.13 22.20
CA LEU A 101 -14.81 -8.25 23.13
C LEU A 101 -13.69 -9.28 22.91
N VAL A 102 -13.59 -9.79 21.66
CA VAL A 102 -12.57 -10.80 21.34
C VAL A 102 -11.31 -10.17 20.74
N GLY A 103 -11.39 -8.92 20.32
CA GLY A 103 -10.27 -8.21 19.71
C GLY A 103 -10.22 -8.38 18.21
N GLY A 104 -9.44 -7.50 17.55
CA GLY A 104 -9.24 -7.54 16.10
C GLY A 104 -10.25 -6.71 15.33
N PHE A 105 -10.18 -6.82 14.02
CA PHE A 105 -11.02 -6.07 13.08
C PHE A 105 -11.65 -7.04 12.09
N ALA A 106 -12.86 -6.73 11.69
CA ALA A 106 -13.61 -7.52 10.71
C ALA A 106 -13.56 -6.84 9.33
N LYS A 107 -14.01 -7.54 8.33
CA LYS A 107 -14.16 -7.03 6.97
C LYS A 107 -15.13 -5.85 6.91
N TRP A 108 -16.25 -5.96 7.59
CA TRP A 108 -17.28 -4.92 7.72
C TRP A 108 -17.92 -4.97 9.10
N PRO A 109 -18.67 -3.90 9.50
CA PRO A 109 -19.28 -3.87 10.82
C PRO A 109 -20.19 -5.09 11.08
N ASP A 110 -20.29 -5.48 12.33
CA ASP A 110 -21.13 -6.60 12.80
C ASP A 110 -20.75 -7.95 12.16
N SER A 111 -19.46 -8.12 11.83
CA SER A 111 -18.93 -9.34 11.25
C SER A 111 -17.81 -9.87 12.16
N HIS A 112 -17.44 -11.15 11.99
CA HIS A 112 -16.38 -11.75 12.78
C HIS A 112 -15.01 -11.21 12.37
N PRO A 113 -14.16 -10.85 13.34
CA PRO A 113 -12.79 -10.41 13.01
C PRO A 113 -11.94 -11.57 12.50
N ASP A 114 -10.92 -11.24 11.72
CA ASP A 114 -9.94 -12.20 11.22
C ASP A 114 -8.56 -11.55 11.12
N VAL A 115 -7.53 -12.36 10.98
CA VAL A 115 -6.14 -11.87 11.03
C VAL A 115 -5.80 -10.94 9.86
N LEU A 116 -6.39 -11.16 8.68
CA LEU A 116 -6.14 -10.31 7.52
C LEU A 116 -6.71 -8.90 7.77
N HIS A 117 -7.97 -8.82 8.19
CA HIS A 117 -8.61 -7.53 8.43
C HIS A 117 -8.07 -6.83 9.67
N ALA A 118 -7.65 -7.59 10.71
CA ALA A 118 -6.94 -7.00 11.85
C ALA A 118 -5.63 -6.34 11.40
N TYR A 119 -4.85 -7.04 10.59
CA TYR A 119 -3.58 -6.51 10.07
C TYR A 119 -3.81 -5.25 9.22
N PHE A 120 -4.68 -5.35 8.22
CA PHE A 120 -4.90 -4.22 7.31
C PHE A 120 -5.67 -3.07 7.96
N GLY A 121 -6.53 -3.35 8.94
CA GLY A 121 -7.18 -2.29 9.72
C GLY A 121 -6.15 -1.46 10.49
N ILE A 122 -5.22 -2.13 11.18
CA ILE A 122 -4.14 -1.45 11.91
C ILE A 122 -3.24 -0.67 10.91
N CYS A 123 -2.93 -1.26 9.76
CA CYS A 123 -2.13 -0.58 8.74
C CYS A 123 -2.86 0.66 8.19
N GLY A 124 -4.18 0.57 7.99
CA GLY A 124 -4.98 1.72 7.59
C GLY A 124 -4.96 2.85 8.62
N LEU A 125 -5.08 2.50 9.90
CA LEU A 125 -4.96 3.47 11.00
C LEU A 125 -3.56 4.07 11.06
N SER A 126 -2.52 3.27 10.81
CA SER A 126 -1.14 3.76 10.76
C SER A 126 -0.96 4.80 9.66
N LEU A 127 -1.52 4.56 8.47
CA LEU A 127 -1.38 5.51 7.34
C LEU A 127 -1.98 6.88 7.66
N ILE A 128 -3.08 6.93 8.43
CA ILE A 128 -3.70 8.20 8.84
C ILE A 128 -3.02 8.83 10.05
N GLY A 129 -2.08 8.16 10.67
CA GLY A 129 -1.36 8.68 11.83
C GLY A 129 -2.12 8.54 13.14
N GLU A 130 -2.90 7.47 13.31
CA GLU A 130 -3.64 7.20 14.55
C GLU A 130 -2.68 7.16 15.75
N PRO A 131 -2.93 7.97 16.81
CA PRO A 131 -2.04 7.96 17.97
C PRO A 131 -1.88 6.57 18.59
N GLY A 132 -0.66 6.23 18.98
CA GLY A 132 -0.33 4.94 19.61
C GLY A 132 -0.02 3.84 18.62
N ILE A 133 -0.11 4.08 17.31
CA ILE A 133 0.19 3.09 16.28
C ILE A 133 1.48 3.50 15.54
N CYS A 134 2.43 2.56 15.42
CA CYS A 134 3.70 2.81 14.74
C CYS A 134 3.46 3.05 13.24
N GLU A 135 4.30 3.92 12.67
CA GLU A 135 4.21 4.25 11.25
C GLU A 135 4.58 3.05 10.37
N VAL A 136 3.74 2.79 9.36
CA VAL A 136 3.96 1.72 8.37
C VAL A 136 4.59 2.30 7.11
N HIS A 137 5.52 1.55 6.52
CA HIS A 137 6.07 1.87 5.19
C HIS A 137 5.03 1.48 4.14
N PRO A 138 4.52 2.42 3.34
CA PRO A 138 3.36 2.13 2.51
C PRO A 138 3.60 1.09 1.41
N ALA A 139 4.83 0.96 0.88
CA ALA A 139 5.10 -0.03 -0.18
C ALA A 139 5.43 -1.41 0.39
N LEU A 140 6.17 -1.48 1.51
CA LEU A 140 6.62 -2.76 2.10
C LEU A 140 5.62 -3.34 3.10
N ASN A 141 4.71 -2.51 3.63
CA ASN A 141 3.74 -2.89 4.64
C ASN A 141 4.41 -3.51 5.90
N VAL A 142 5.53 -2.92 6.30
CA VAL A 142 6.23 -3.20 7.56
C VAL A 142 6.44 -1.86 8.28
N SER A 143 6.82 -1.88 9.55
CA SER A 143 7.10 -0.64 10.27
C SER A 143 8.23 0.14 9.59
N THR A 144 8.23 1.46 9.69
CA THR A 144 9.31 2.30 9.14
C THR A 144 10.67 1.88 9.73
N ARG A 145 10.70 1.54 11.02
CA ARG A 145 11.92 1.02 11.66
C ARG A 145 12.47 -0.21 10.93
N THR A 146 11.59 -1.14 10.55
CA THR A 146 11.98 -2.35 9.83
C THR A 146 12.48 -2.01 8.42
N SER A 147 11.79 -1.11 7.72
CA SER A 147 12.20 -0.72 6.36
C SER A 147 13.55 0.01 6.36
N GLU A 148 13.80 0.84 7.37
CA GLU A 148 15.10 1.52 7.53
C GLU A 148 16.22 0.51 7.78
N ARG A 149 15.98 -0.47 8.65
CA ARG A 149 16.96 -1.53 8.91
C ARG A 149 17.25 -2.34 7.65
N LEU A 150 16.23 -2.68 6.89
CA LEU A 150 16.38 -3.39 5.62
C LEU A 150 17.20 -2.57 4.62
N HIS A 151 16.92 -1.27 4.53
CA HIS A 151 17.68 -0.36 3.66
C HIS A 151 19.18 -0.35 4.03
N GLN A 152 19.51 -0.27 5.33
CA GLN A 152 20.88 -0.33 5.83
C GLN A 152 21.57 -1.64 5.44
N LEU A 153 20.86 -2.77 5.60
CA LEU A 153 21.39 -4.08 5.21
C LEU A 153 21.68 -4.14 3.71
N HIS A 154 20.77 -3.64 2.89
CA HIS A 154 20.97 -3.61 1.43
C HIS A 154 22.21 -2.77 1.06
N GLN A 155 22.44 -1.65 1.73
CA GLN A 155 23.64 -0.83 1.49
C GLN A 155 24.90 -1.62 1.81
N ILE A 156 24.92 -2.34 2.94
CA ILE A 156 26.07 -3.17 3.35
C ILE A 156 26.31 -4.28 2.31
N TRP A 157 25.27 -4.94 1.85
CA TRP A 157 25.39 -6.04 0.87
C TRP A 157 25.91 -5.53 -0.47
N ARG A 158 25.38 -4.44 -0.95
CA ARG A 158 25.89 -3.81 -2.18
C ARG A 158 27.38 -3.49 -2.11
N UNK A 159 27.68 -3.17 -1.05
CA UNK A 159 28.94 -2.90 -0.85
C UNK A 159 29.77 -3.97 -0.94
N LYS A 160 29.48 -4.99 -0.35
CA LYS A 160 30.26 -6.25 -0.41
C LYS A 160 30.36 -6.82 -1.82
N ASP A 161 29.25 -6.84 -2.49
CA ASP A 161 29.18 -7.35 -3.89
C ASP A 161 30.11 -6.56 -4.80
N SER A 162 30.14 -5.23 -4.67
CA SER A 162 31.03 -4.38 -5.50
C SER A 162 32.50 -4.69 -5.27
N LYS A 163 32.90 -4.95 -4.02
CA LYS A 163 34.29 -5.33 -3.69
C LYS A 163 34.64 -6.69 -4.27
N GLN A 164 33.75 -7.66 -4.13
CA GLN A 164 33.95 -9.00 -4.65
C GLN A 164 34.09 -9.00 -6.18
N TYR A 165 33.34 -8.15 -6.88
CA TYR A 165 33.49 -7.99 -8.33
C TYR A 165 34.82 -7.37 -8.70
N ALA A 166 35.30 -6.36 -7.97
CA ALA A 166 36.59 -5.71 -8.22
C ALA A 166 37.75 -6.70 -8.03
N ASP A 167 37.72 -7.44 -6.92
CA ASP A 167 38.77 -8.44 -6.62
C ASP A 167 38.84 -9.52 -7.70
N ASN A 168 37.70 -9.96 -8.24
CA ASN A 168 37.66 -10.99 -9.28
C ASN A 168 38.16 -10.50 -10.65
N THR A 169 38.10 -9.19 -10.91
CA THR A 169 38.56 -8.62 -12.18
C THR A 169 40.11 -8.40 -12.19
N GLU A 170 40.73 -8.22 -11.01
CA GLU A 170 42.17 -8.05 -10.92
C GLU A 170 42.96 -9.36 -11.15
N PHE A 171 42.30 -10.52 -11.01
CA PHE A 171 42.94 -11.82 -11.23
C PHE A 171 42.80 -12.36 -12.68
N SER A 172 42.20 -11.57 -13.59
CA SER A 172 41.90 -12.00 -14.97
C SER A 172 42.83 -11.34 -16.01
N THR A 173 43.88 -10.64 -15.57
CA THR A 173 44.92 -10.07 -16.43
C THR A 173 46.27 -10.79 -16.18
#